data_ba8df00d6ee3bf9746d477847701c0f3
#
_entry.id   ba8df00d6ee3bf9746d477847701c0f3
#
_cell.length_a   1.000
_cell.length_b   1.000
_cell.length_c   1.000
_cell.angle_alpha   90.00
_cell.angle_beta   90.00
_cell.angle_gamma   90.00
#
_symmetry.space_group_name_H-M   'P 1'
#
loop_
_entity.id
_entity.type
_entity.pdbx_description
1 polymer ?
#
loop_
_entity_poly.entity_id
_entity_poly.type
_entity_poly.pdbx_seq_one_letter_code
_entity_poly.pdbx_strand_id
1 'polypeptide(L)'
;YEIPLRLVGSEMCIRDRGDYVSVQNGKIYAPDGGELSLWGVNFQPCLSWEYNDRLKRHGIPQTAEALRRVAENNLEEVAKLKVSVIRCHLTPADFTDAEGNLVETPYLDVLDYMVAEAAERGIYITLALINHMGSGYVPNSVFMTAARQEWVHNKEVVRKSKNYVRQLLTRKNNYSGTTYAAEKHIALWELINEPEAFSYTDIQSNPAAYADFQSWAAGNGQQDNDASYAVFREELIRDYIDGMYDVIREAGAQQPVVWSHNWHRYRNGNPDIFKGALASKAEAVACCNYPGQDLVPQDYWSNPKDLTSQDYSGWFNQYFDDVNGYGWMTLPEYAGKAKTVYEFETFFNQSAYLYPIQAQYFRALGVQCASMWTYTMQEYAPYHCGSHFLLSLIHISEPTRRR
;
A
#
# COMPACT_ATOMS: atom_id res chain seq x y z
N TYR A 1 39.75 44.47 -12.61
CA TYR A 1 39.66 43.53 -11.48
C TYR A 1 39.04 42.24 -12.00
N GLU A 2 39.90 41.26 -12.31
CA GLU A 2 39.46 39.91 -12.65
C GLU A 2 39.19 39.14 -11.33
N ILE A 3 37.99 38.64 -11.18
CA ILE A 3 37.62 37.73 -10.11
C ILE A 3 37.96 36.31 -10.60
N PRO A 4 38.91 35.59 -9.98
CA PRO A 4 39.17 34.22 -10.36
C PRO A 4 37.97 33.34 -9.90
N LEU A 5 37.24 32.80 -10.86
CA LEU A 5 36.31 31.70 -10.64
C LEU A 5 37.11 30.46 -10.18
N ARG A 6 37.27 30.28 -8.90
CA ARG A 6 37.60 28.97 -8.33
C ARG A 6 36.40 28.07 -8.50
N LEU A 7 36.45 27.23 -9.50
CA LEU A 7 35.70 25.99 -9.53
C LEU A 7 36.14 25.17 -8.33
N VAL A 8 35.39 25.27 -7.23
CA VAL A 8 35.42 24.25 -6.17
C VAL A 8 34.81 23.04 -6.83
N GLY A 9 35.63 22.06 -7.17
CA GLY A 9 35.20 20.76 -7.61
C GLY A 9 34.42 20.12 -6.44
N SER A 10 33.09 20.24 -6.47
CA SER A 10 32.28 19.22 -5.83
C SER A 10 32.59 17.95 -6.61
N GLU A 11 33.24 17.00 -5.98
CA GLU A 11 33.14 15.60 -6.39
C GLU A 11 31.65 15.29 -6.38
N MET A 12 31.03 15.48 -7.53
CA MET A 12 29.74 14.93 -7.81
C MET A 12 29.99 13.42 -7.83
N CYS A 13 29.80 12.76 -6.69
CA CYS A 13 29.73 11.32 -6.64
C CYS A 13 28.84 10.94 -7.82
N ILE A 14 29.43 10.33 -8.84
CA ILE A 14 28.70 9.66 -9.91
C ILE A 14 27.98 8.55 -9.16
N ARG A 15 26.73 8.83 -8.74
CA ARG A 15 25.85 7.78 -8.22
C ARG A 15 25.70 6.82 -9.37
N ASP A 16 26.02 5.56 -9.13
CA ASP A 16 25.74 4.49 -10.07
C ASP A 16 24.28 4.63 -10.48
N ARG A 17 24.02 4.93 -11.74
CA ARG A 17 22.69 5.03 -12.30
C ARG A 17 22.12 3.62 -12.31
N GLY A 18 21.23 3.34 -11.36
CA GLY A 18 20.51 2.09 -11.31
C GLY A 18 19.44 2.02 -12.39
N ASP A 19 18.96 0.84 -12.68
CA ASP A 19 17.83 0.65 -13.60
C ASP A 19 16.47 0.87 -12.92
N TYR A 20 16.43 0.91 -11.59
CA TYR A 20 15.22 0.89 -10.77
C TYR A 20 15.18 2.03 -9.76
N VAL A 21 13.98 2.34 -9.30
CA VAL A 21 13.77 3.15 -8.10
C VAL A 21 14.53 2.51 -6.94
N SER A 22 15.15 3.33 -6.10
CA SER A 22 15.95 2.87 -4.96
C SER A 22 15.69 3.70 -3.71
N VAL A 23 16.05 3.15 -2.54
CA VAL A 23 16.05 3.87 -1.27
C VAL A 23 17.49 4.00 -0.77
N GLN A 24 17.91 5.22 -0.44
CA GLN A 24 19.20 5.51 0.14
C GLN A 24 19.02 6.52 1.27
N ASN A 25 19.53 6.20 2.45
CA ASN A 25 19.42 7.06 3.63
C ASN A 25 17.98 7.54 3.92
N GLY A 26 17.01 6.63 3.79
CA GLY A 26 15.60 6.92 4.03
C GLY A 26 14.90 7.80 2.99
N LYS A 27 15.50 7.96 1.80
CA LYS A 27 14.94 8.71 0.69
C LYS A 27 14.80 7.85 -0.56
N ILE A 28 13.74 8.11 -1.32
CA ILE A 28 13.45 7.44 -2.60
C ILE A 28 14.13 8.22 -3.73
N TYR A 29 14.81 7.49 -4.60
CA TYR A 29 15.49 8.03 -5.77
C TYR A 29 15.01 7.36 -7.06
N ALA A 30 14.89 8.15 -8.11
CA ALA A 30 14.66 7.67 -9.46
C ALA A 30 15.92 6.99 -10.03
N PRO A 31 15.79 6.21 -11.13
CA PRO A 31 16.93 5.56 -11.79
C PRO A 31 18.05 6.50 -12.22
N ASP A 32 17.74 7.76 -12.53
CA ASP A 32 18.72 8.78 -12.89
C ASP A 32 19.50 9.37 -11.69
N GLY A 33 19.16 8.93 -10.48
CA GLY A 33 19.76 9.38 -9.22
C GLY A 33 19.13 10.65 -8.64
N GLY A 34 18.09 11.21 -9.26
CA GLY A 34 17.31 12.32 -8.72
C GLY A 34 16.43 11.87 -7.55
N GLU A 35 16.25 12.72 -6.53
CA GLU A 35 15.28 12.45 -5.46
C GLU A 35 13.87 12.41 -6.06
N LEU A 36 13.11 11.33 -5.76
CA LEU A 36 11.82 11.07 -6.37
C LEU A 36 10.69 11.36 -5.36
N SER A 37 9.72 12.15 -5.80
CA SER A 37 8.48 12.39 -5.07
C SER A 37 7.30 11.95 -5.94
N LEU A 38 6.48 11.04 -5.42
CA LEU A 38 5.36 10.43 -6.12
C LEU A 38 4.05 10.86 -5.47
N TRP A 39 3.14 11.36 -6.29
CA TRP A 39 1.79 11.73 -5.88
C TRP A 39 0.78 11.13 -6.83
N GLY A 40 -0.17 10.38 -6.30
CA GLY A 40 -1.12 9.68 -7.15
C GLY A 40 -2.35 9.19 -6.44
N VAL A 41 -2.88 8.09 -6.96
CA VAL A 41 -4.17 7.56 -6.54
C VAL A 41 -4.10 6.04 -6.34
N ASN A 42 -4.94 5.54 -5.45
CA ASN A 42 -5.28 4.12 -5.45
C ASN A 42 -6.15 3.84 -6.68
N PHE A 43 -5.77 2.82 -7.43
CA PHE A 43 -6.34 2.50 -8.74
C PHE A 43 -6.65 1.01 -8.84
N GLN A 44 -7.93 0.67 -8.87
CA GLN A 44 -8.37 -0.72 -8.74
C GLN A 44 -9.56 -1.02 -9.66
N PRO A 45 -9.48 -0.72 -10.96
CA PRO A 45 -10.65 -0.75 -11.82
C PRO A 45 -11.19 -2.16 -12.08
N CYS A 46 -10.43 -3.20 -11.78
CA CYS A 46 -10.68 -4.53 -12.32
C CYS A 46 -10.40 -5.67 -11.33
N LEU A 47 -10.60 -5.47 -10.05
CA LEU A 47 -10.60 -6.55 -9.06
C LEU A 47 -11.97 -7.24 -8.98
N SER A 48 -12.04 -8.47 -8.53
CA SER A 48 -13.30 -9.21 -8.44
C SER A 48 -14.32 -8.53 -7.52
N TRP A 49 -13.88 -7.92 -6.43
CA TRP A 49 -14.78 -7.17 -5.55
C TRP A 49 -15.31 -5.90 -6.23
N GLU A 50 -14.48 -5.18 -7.00
CA GLU A 50 -14.92 -4.06 -7.82
C GLU A 50 -15.93 -4.50 -8.88
N TYR A 51 -15.66 -5.64 -9.52
CA TYR A 51 -16.58 -6.22 -10.46
C TYR A 51 -17.93 -6.54 -9.82
N ASN A 52 -17.93 -7.24 -8.70
CA ASN A 52 -19.16 -7.67 -8.03
C ASN A 52 -19.95 -6.50 -7.45
N ASP A 53 -19.27 -5.51 -6.93
CA ASP A 53 -19.88 -4.33 -6.32
C ASP A 53 -20.40 -3.33 -7.38
N ARG A 54 -19.66 -3.17 -8.48
CA ARG A 54 -19.83 -2.06 -9.42
C ARG A 54 -20.10 -2.52 -10.86
N LEU A 55 -19.11 -3.12 -11.51
CA LEU A 55 -19.13 -3.39 -12.94
C LEU A 55 -20.28 -4.28 -13.36
N LYS A 56 -20.61 -5.30 -12.57
CA LYS A 56 -21.70 -6.21 -12.81
C LYS A 56 -23.05 -5.49 -12.89
N ARG A 57 -23.28 -4.49 -12.04
CA ARG A 57 -24.53 -3.71 -12.03
C ARG A 57 -24.73 -2.87 -13.30
N HIS A 58 -23.62 -2.55 -13.97
CA HIS A 58 -23.62 -1.79 -15.22
C HIS A 58 -23.55 -2.70 -16.46
N GLY A 59 -23.74 -4.01 -16.28
CA GLY A 59 -23.80 -4.96 -17.38
C GLY A 59 -22.45 -5.23 -18.07
N ILE A 60 -21.33 -4.89 -17.41
CA ILE A 60 -20.00 -5.19 -17.94
C ILE A 60 -19.78 -6.71 -17.88
N PRO A 61 -19.43 -7.38 -18.97
CA PRO A 61 -19.10 -8.79 -18.95
C PRO A 61 -17.85 -9.09 -18.14
N GLN A 62 -17.86 -10.21 -17.40
CA GLN A 62 -16.69 -10.68 -16.63
C GLN A 62 -15.68 -11.41 -17.52
N THR A 63 -15.21 -10.74 -18.57
CA THR A 63 -14.22 -11.25 -19.51
C THR A 63 -12.97 -10.38 -19.52
N ALA A 64 -11.84 -10.97 -19.84
CA ALA A 64 -10.57 -10.24 -19.93
C ALA A 64 -10.67 -9.02 -20.87
N GLU A 65 -11.30 -9.18 -22.03
CA GLU A 65 -11.50 -8.08 -23.00
C GLU A 65 -12.31 -6.91 -22.41
N ALA A 66 -13.42 -7.19 -21.74
CA ALA A 66 -14.26 -6.16 -21.17
C ALA A 66 -13.56 -5.44 -20.00
N LEU A 67 -12.87 -6.19 -19.15
CA LEU A 67 -12.11 -5.64 -18.04
C LEU A 67 -10.91 -4.80 -18.51
N ARG A 68 -10.19 -5.23 -19.56
CA ARG A 68 -9.13 -4.42 -20.17
C ARG A 68 -9.66 -3.09 -20.70
N ARG A 69 -10.80 -3.10 -21.37
CA ARG A 69 -11.42 -1.86 -21.87
C ARG A 69 -11.77 -0.89 -20.76
N VAL A 70 -12.25 -1.41 -19.63
CA VAL A 70 -12.48 -0.60 -18.43
C VAL A 70 -11.16 -0.04 -17.89
N ALA A 71 -10.11 -0.87 -17.77
CA ALA A 71 -8.80 -0.43 -17.31
C ALA A 71 -8.21 0.65 -18.22
N GLU A 72 -8.29 0.48 -19.54
CA GLU A 72 -7.81 1.43 -20.53
C GLU A 72 -8.45 2.82 -20.39
N ASN A 73 -9.78 2.86 -20.39
CA ASN A 73 -10.52 4.11 -20.25
C ASN A 73 -10.11 4.87 -18.97
N ASN A 74 -9.91 4.14 -17.88
CA ASN A 74 -9.53 4.73 -16.59
C ASN A 74 -8.06 5.17 -16.56
N LEU A 75 -7.16 4.41 -17.18
CA LEU A 75 -5.75 4.80 -17.30
C LEU A 75 -5.58 6.06 -18.14
N GLU A 76 -6.36 6.22 -19.21
CA GLU A 76 -6.38 7.46 -20.00
C GLU A 76 -6.77 8.68 -19.15
N GLU A 77 -7.77 8.54 -18.27
CA GLU A 77 -8.18 9.62 -17.38
C GLU A 77 -7.15 9.93 -16.32
N VAL A 78 -6.60 8.91 -15.69
CA VAL A 78 -5.53 9.04 -14.70
C VAL A 78 -4.29 9.71 -15.31
N ALA A 79 -3.94 9.36 -16.55
CA ALA A 79 -2.85 10.02 -17.28
C ALA A 79 -3.14 11.51 -17.53
N LYS A 80 -4.38 11.88 -17.85
CA LYS A 80 -4.80 13.30 -18.00
C LYS A 80 -4.70 14.08 -16.68
N LEU A 81 -4.90 13.42 -15.55
CA LEU A 81 -4.70 14.01 -14.21
C LEU A 81 -3.21 14.23 -13.87
N LYS A 82 -2.30 13.70 -14.69
CA LYS A 82 -0.84 13.79 -14.49
C LYS A 82 -0.39 13.25 -13.13
N VAL A 83 -1.04 12.24 -12.62
CA VAL A 83 -0.54 11.52 -11.44
C VAL A 83 0.79 10.85 -11.79
N SER A 84 1.71 10.82 -10.85
CA SER A 84 3.02 10.21 -11.05
C SER A 84 3.06 8.74 -10.63
N VAL A 85 2.06 8.29 -9.84
CA VAL A 85 1.98 6.91 -9.35
C VAL A 85 0.53 6.46 -9.25
N ILE A 86 0.32 5.19 -9.58
CA ILE A 86 -0.89 4.45 -9.18
C ILE A 86 -0.51 3.40 -8.15
N ARG A 87 -1.31 3.25 -7.11
CA ARG A 87 -1.20 2.15 -6.17
C ARG A 87 -2.32 1.15 -6.41
N CYS A 88 -1.95 -0.09 -6.63
CA CYS A 88 -2.88 -1.16 -6.94
C CYS A 88 -2.89 -2.20 -5.82
N HIS A 89 -4.06 -2.45 -5.26
CA HIS A 89 -4.26 -3.62 -4.43
C HIS A 89 -4.31 -4.86 -5.31
N LEU A 90 -3.56 -5.88 -4.97
CA LEU A 90 -3.72 -7.19 -5.55
C LEU A 90 -4.59 -8.03 -4.62
N THR A 91 -5.65 -8.60 -5.16
CA THR A 91 -6.45 -9.61 -4.47
C THR A 91 -5.97 -10.98 -4.97
N PRO A 92 -5.05 -11.65 -4.26
CA PRO A 92 -4.47 -12.91 -4.77
C PRO A 92 -5.55 -13.97 -5.01
N ALA A 93 -6.65 -13.94 -4.28
CA ALA A 93 -7.80 -14.80 -4.51
C ALA A 93 -8.45 -14.66 -5.90
N ASP A 94 -8.09 -13.64 -6.67
CA ASP A 94 -8.58 -13.48 -8.04
C ASP A 94 -7.83 -14.34 -9.05
N PHE A 95 -6.63 -14.83 -8.69
CA PHE A 95 -5.75 -15.55 -9.61
C PHE A 95 -4.78 -16.53 -8.90
N THR A 96 -5.14 -17.01 -7.70
CA THR A 96 -4.37 -18.07 -7.04
C THR A 96 -5.25 -19.20 -6.54
N ASP A 97 -4.72 -20.43 -6.60
CA ASP A 97 -5.36 -21.61 -6.03
C ASP A 97 -5.13 -21.78 -4.52
N ALA A 98 -5.54 -22.91 -3.97
CA ALA A 98 -5.41 -23.26 -2.57
C ALA A 98 -3.94 -23.42 -2.11
N GLU A 99 -2.99 -23.62 -3.02
CA GLU A 99 -1.55 -23.72 -2.74
C GLU A 99 -0.79 -22.43 -3.03
N GLY A 100 -1.49 -21.37 -3.44
CA GLY A 100 -0.88 -20.11 -3.83
C GLY A 100 -0.21 -20.17 -5.21
N ASN A 101 -0.57 -21.10 -6.06
CA ASN A 101 -0.10 -21.12 -7.44
C ASN A 101 -0.94 -20.13 -8.27
N LEU A 102 -0.28 -19.46 -9.22
CA LEU A 102 -0.99 -18.60 -10.17
C LEU A 102 -1.89 -19.45 -11.08
N VAL A 103 -3.09 -18.92 -11.31
CA VAL A 103 -4.09 -19.46 -12.23
C VAL A 103 -4.44 -18.38 -13.24
N GLU A 104 -4.46 -18.73 -14.53
CA GLU A 104 -4.88 -17.81 -15.58
C GLU A 104 -6.36 -17.46 -15.43
N THR A 105 -6.65 -16.18 -15.23
CA THR A 105 -8.00 -15.64 -15.03
C THR A 105 -8.13 -14.32 -15.76
N PRO A 106 -9.36 -13.84 -15.98
CA PRO A 106 -9.58 -12.49 -16.52
C PRO A 106 -8.91 -11.37 -15.68
N TYR A 107 -8.75 -11.60 -14.38
CA TYR A 107 -8.14 -10.63 -13.45
C TYR A 107 -6.62 -10.62 -13.53
N LEU A 108 -5.97 -11.77 -13.74
CA LEU A 108 -4.53 -11.82 -13.97
C LEU A 108 -4.17 -11.21 -15.34
N ASP A 109 -5.00 -11.46 -16.36
CA ASP A 109 -4.83 -10.86 -17.68
C ASP A 109 -4.94 -9.33 -17.64
N VAL A 110 -5.96 -8.79 -16.95
CA VAL A 110 -6.11 -7.34 -16.83
C VAL A 110 -5.03 -6.71 -15.95
N LEU A 111 -4.49 -7.41 -14.98
CA LEU A 111 -3.32 -6.95 -14.21
C LEU A 111 -2.09 -6.84 -15.11
N ASP A 112 -1.82 -7.85 -15.94
CA ASP A 112 -0.74 -7.79 -16.94
C ASP A 112 -0.90 -6.57 -17.86
N TYR A 113 -2.11 -6.36 -18.37
CA TYR A 113 -2.44 -5.23 -19.25
C TYR A 113 -2.23 -3.88 -18.55
N MET A 114 -2.78 -3.73 -17.36
CA MET A 114 -2.71 -2.49 -16.59
C MET A 114 -1.27 -2.10 -16.25
N VAL A 115 -0.43 -3.06 -15.86
CA VAL A 115 0.99 -2.80 -15.57
C VAL A 115 1.72 -2.36 -16.82
N ALA A 116 1.51 -3.03 -17.95
CA ALA A 116 2.15 -2.66 -19.22
C ALA A 116 1.72 -1.25 -19.67
N GLU A 117 0.42 -0.95 -19.64
CA GLU A 117 -0.13 0.31 -20.11
C GLU A 117 0.22 1.51 -19.20
N ALA A 118 0.32 1.29 -17.89
CA ALA A 118 0.80 2.32 -16.96
C ALA A 118 2.27 2.64 -17.25
N ALA A 119 3.09 1.62 -17.49
CA ALA A 119 4.50 1.77 -17.84
C ALA A 119 4.69 2.55 -19.17
N GLU A 120 3.92 2.23 -20.21
CA GLU A 120 3.94 2.95 -21.49
C GLU A 120 3.57 4.43 -21.33
N ARG A 121 2.74 4.77 -20.37
CA ARG A 121 2.35 6.15 -20.03
C ARG A 121 3.34 6.85 -19.09
N GLY A 122 4.41 6.19 -18.69
CA GLY A 122 5.39 6.72 -17.75
C GLY A 122 4.86 6.91 -16.33
N ILE A 123 3.82 6.17 -15.94
CA ILE A 123 3.22 6.20 -14.61
C ILE A 123 3.88 5.11 -13.76
N TYR A 124 4.45 5.50 -12.61
CA TYR A 124 4.98 4.55 -11.65
C TYR A 124 3.85 3.75 -10.98
N ILE A 125 4.20 2.56 -10.49
CA ILE A 125 3.25 1.63 -9.90
C ILE A 125 3.75 1.20 -8.52
N THR A 126 2.88 1.26 -7.52
CA THR A 126 3.04 0.55 -6.25
C THR A 126 2.09 -0.64 -6.25
N LEU A 127 2.62 -1.85 -6.10
CA LEU A 127 1.80 -3.06 -5.99
C LEU A 127 1.72 -3.49 -4.53
N ALA A 128 0.51 -3.40 -3.93
CA ALA A 128 0.20 -4.02 -2.65
C ALA A 128 -0.11 -5.50 -2.91
N LEU A 129 0.87 -6.37 -2.65
CA LEU A 129 0.87 -7.77 -3.09
C LEU A 129 -0.27 -8.60 -2.49
N ILE A 130 -0.69 -8.29 -1.27
CA ILE A 130 -1.77 -9.00 -0.59
C ILE A 130 -2.77 -7.99 -0.04
N ASN A 131 -4.03 -8.15 -0.44
CA ASN A 131 -5.15 -7.38 0.09
C ASN A 131 -6.17 -8.31 0.75
N HIS A 132 -6.85 -7.80 1.77
CA HIS A 132 -7.80 -8.54 2.61
C HIS A 132 -9.26 -8.44 2.17
N MET A 133 -9.54 -7.78 1.07
CA MET A 133 -10.92 -7.62 0.61
C MET A 133 -11.54 -8.99 0.29
N GLY A 134 -12.47 -9.40 1.12
CA GLY A 134 -13.03 -10.74 1.31
C GLY A 134 -13.80 -11.34 0.14
N SER A 135 -13.48 -11.01 -1.11
CA SER A 135 -13.99 -11.66 -2.30
C SER A 135 -12.84 -12.11 -3.20
N GLY A 136 -13.05 -13.15 -3.97
CA GLY A 136 -12.08 -13.66 -4.91
C GLY A 136 -12.80 -14.38 -6.05
N TYR A 137 -12.11 -14.52 -7.17
CA TYR A 137 -12.62 -15.19 -8.37
C TYR A 137 -12.33 -16.69 -8.36
N VAL A 138 -11.18 -17.08 -7.82
CA VAL A 138 -10.76 -18.50 -7.79
C VAL A 138 -11.32 -19.17 -6.53
N PRO A 139 -12.19 -20.18 -6.67
CA PRO A 139 -12.72 -20.91 -5.52
C PRO A 139 -11.60 -21.58 -4.72
N ASN A 140 -11.74 -21.57 -3.39
CA ASN A 140 -10.81 -22.22 -2.45
C ASN A 140 -9.39 -21.66 -2.43
N SER A 141 -9.15 -20.46 -2.95
CA SER A 141 -7.86 -19.79 -2.75
C SER A 141 -7.54 -19.69 -1.25
N VAL A 142 -6.28 -19.90 -0.88
CA VAL A 142 -5.84 -19.75 0.52
C VAL A 142 -6.17 -18.35 1.07
N PHE A 143 -6.14 -17.33 0.23
CA PHE A 143 -6.45 -15.96 0.59
C PHE A 143 -7.95 -15.67 0.82
N MET A 144 -8.81 -16.65 0.49
CA MET A 144 -10.25 -16.60 0.81
C MET A 144 -10.57 -17.28 2.14
N THR A 145 -9.75 -18.21 2.56
CA THR A 145 -10.05 -19.11 3.70
C THR A 145 -9.27 -18.75 4.95
N ALA A 146 -8.11 -18.13 4.82
CA ALA A 146 -7.30 -17.70 5.96
C ALA A 146 -7.81 -16.37 6.55
N ALA A 147 -7.92 -16.31 7.88
CA ALA A 147 -8.19 -15.06 8.56
C ALA A 147 -7.01 -14.07 8.36
N ARG A 148 -7.29 -12.78 8.43
CA ARG A 148 -6.33 -11.71 8.15
C ARG A 148 -5.08 -11.80 9.03
N GLN A 149 -5.25 -12.09 10.31
CA GLN A 149 -4.16 -12.26 11.26
C GLN A 149 -3.29 -13.49 10.93
N GLU A 150 -3.85 -14.49 10.27
CA GLU A 150 -3.11 -15.70 9.89
C GLU A 150 -2.10 -15.47 8.78
N TRP A 151 -2.22 -14.39 8.01
CA TRP A 151 -1.28 -14.09 6.93
C TRP A 151 0.15 -13.84 7.41
N VAL A 152 0.32 -13.43 8.65
CA VAL A 152 1.65 -13.28 9.26
C VAL A 152 1.98 -14.37 10.28
N HIS A 153 0.97 -14.99 10.91
CA HIS A 153 1.17 -16.00 11.95
C HIS A 153 1.21 -17.43 11.45
N ASN A 154 0.36 -17.78 10.49
CA ASN A 154 0.22 -19.16 10.03
C ASN A 154 1.30 -19.52 9.03
N LYS A 155 2.27 -20.35 9.45
CA LYS A 155 3.43 -20.75 8.64
C LYS A 155 3.05 -21.31 7.27
N GLU A 156 1.95 -22.05 7.18
CA GLU A 156 1.49 -22.62 5.90
C GLU A 156 0.91 -21.55 4.98
N VAL A 157 0.13 -20.60 5.52
CA VAL A 157 -0.36 -19.43 4.78
C VAL A 157 0.81 -18.57 4.29
N VAL A 158 1.81 -18.33 5.15
CA VAL A 158 3.04 -17.61 4.78
C VAL A 158 3.79 -18.33 3.68
N ARG A 159 3.93 -19.66 3.76
CA ARG A 159 4.58 -20.47 2.71
C ARG A 159 3.85 -20.31 1.36
N LYS A 160 2.52 -20.38 1.36
CA LYS A 160 1.70 -20.22 0.17
C LYS A 160 1.75 -18.79 -0.37
N SER A 161 1.79 -17.78 0.50
CA SER A 161 1.99 -16.39 0.12
C SER A 161 3.35 -16.18 -0.56
N LYS A 162 4.42 -16.77 -0.03
CA LYS A 162 5.76 -16.76 -0.65
C LYS A 162 5.76 -17.42 -2.01
N ASN A 163 5.04 -18.55 -2.17
CA ASN A 163 4.90 -19.22 -3.46
C ASN A 163 4.20 -18.31 -4.50
N TYR A 164 3.10 -17.71 -4.12
CA TYR A 164 2.37 -16.74 -4.93
C TYR A 164 3.28 -15.59 -5.38
N VAL A 165 3.94 -14.92 -4.43
CA VAL A 165 4.80 -13.77 -4.73
C VAL A 165 5.93 -14.16 -5.68
N ARG A 166 6.61 -15.28 -5.45
CA ARG A 166 7.67 -15.78 -6.35
C ARG A 166 7.13 -15.98 -7.77
N GLN A 167 5.99 -16.64 -7.92
CA GLN A 167 5.40 -16.89 -9.23
C GLN A 167 4.99 -15.59 -9.93
N LEU A 168 4.38 -14.65 -9.21
CA LEU A 168 3.98 -13.35 -9.79
C LEU A 168 5.21 -12.57 -10.28
N LEU A 169 6.25 -12.46 -9.44
CA LEU A 169 7.42 -11.66 -9.80
C LEU A 169 8.20 -12.24 -10.97
N THR A 170 8.24 -13.56 -11.08
CA THR A 170 8.89 -14.26 -12.22
C THR A 170 8.00 -14.44 -13.44
N ARG A 171 6.70 -14.15 -13.31
CA ARG A 171 5.77 -14.18 -14.43
C ARG A 171 6.19 -13.19 -15.51
N LYS A 172 6.22 -13.65 -16.74
CA LYS A 172 6.36 -12.80 -17.91
C LYS A 172 4.99 -12.18 -18.22
N ASN A 173 4.91 -10.86 -18.14
CA ASN A 173 3.72 -10.11 -18.47
C ASN A 173 3.37 -10.31 -19.95
N ASN A 174 2.12 -10.67 -20.25
CA ASN A 174 1.65 -11.03 -21.59
C ASN A 174 1.69 -9.85 -22.58
N TYR A 175 1.72 -8.61 -22.10
CA TYR A 175 1.67 -7.40 -22.93
C TYR A 175 3.04 -6.75 -23.09
N SER A 176 3.77 -6.51 -22.00
CA SER A 176 5.11 -5.92 -22.06
C SER A 176 6.20 -6.93 -22.43
N GLY A 177 5.95 -8.22 -22.22
CA GLY A 177 6.97 -9.24 -22.39
C GLY A 177 8.09 -9.24 -21.36
N THR A 178 8.02 -8.37 -20.36
CA THR A 178 8.96 -8.24 -19.24
C THR A 178 8.45 -9.01 -18.04
N THR A 179 9.31 -9.53 -17.17
CA THR A 179 8.85 -10.09 -15.89
C THR A 179 8.46 -8.96 -14.94
N TYR A 180 7.54 -9.24 -14.00
CA TYR A 180 7.17 -8.23 -13.01
C TYR A 180 8.39 -7.73 -12.21
N ALA A 181 9.29 -8.63 -11.84
CA ALA A 181 10.54 -8.27 -11.15
C ALA A 181 11.42 -7.29 -11.94
N ALA A 182 11.40 -7.38 -13.27
CA ALA A 182 12.20 -6.54 -14.17
C ALA A 182 11.46 -5.30 -14.69
N GLU A 183 10.19 -5.09 -14.32
CA GLU A 183 9.43 -3.91 -14.74
C GLU A 183 9.92 -2.65 -14.02
N LYS A 184 10.50 -1.73 -14.77
CA LYS A 184 11.16 -0.53 -14.22
C LYS A 184 10.18 0.50 -13.65
N HIS A 185 8.93 0.49 -14.10
CA HIS A 185 7.89 1.38 -13.60
C HIS A 185 7.22 0.88 -12.32
N ILE A 186 7.47 -0.37 -11.90
CA ILE A 186 7.13 -0.77 -10.54
C ILE A 186 8.12 -0.07 -9.61
N ALA A 187 7.63 0.93 -8.88
CA ALA A 187 8.45 1.74 -7.98
C ALA A 187 8.64 1.07 -6.63
N LEU A 188 7.59 0.43 -6.11
CA LEU A 188 7.55 -0.10 -4.75
C LEU A 188 6.77 -1.42 -4.69
N TRP A 189 7.29 -2.38 -3.90
CA TRP A 189 6.62 -3.61 -3.54
C TRP A 189 6.07 -3.49 -2.12
N GLU A 190 4.78 -3.30 -1.98
CA GLU A 190 4.11 -3.28 -0.68
C GLU A 190 3.66 -4.70 -0.31
N LEU A 191 4.01 -5.19 0.87
CA LEU A 191 3.82 -6.59 1.22
C LEU A 191 2.36 -6.95 1.45
N ILE A 192 1.69 -6.22 2.34
CA ILE A 192 0.27 -6.44 2.68
C ILE A 192 -0.39 -5.08 2.86
N ASN A 193 -1.59 -4.91 2.31
CA ASN A 193 -2.44 -3.77 2.66
C ASN A 193 -2.99 -3.97 4.08
N GLU A 194 -2.73 -3.01 4.97
CA GLU A 194 -3.25 -2.97 6.34
C GLU A 194 -3.13 -4.32 7.09
N PRO A 195 -1.91 -4.85 7.27
CA PRO A 195 -1.71 -6.14 7.93
C PRO A 195 -2.23 -6.14 9.36
N GLU A 196 -2.75 -7.28 9.80
CA GLU A 196 -3.15 -7.51 11.18
C GLU A 196 -2.30 -8.59 11.83
N ALA A 197 -2.17 -8.49 13.15
CA ALA A 197 -1.61 -9.55 13.99
C ALA A 197 -2.57 -9.82 15.15
N PHE A 198 -2.59 -11.03 15.66
CA PHE A 198 -3.38 -11.35 16.85
C PHE A 198 -2.96 -10.48 18.03
N SER A 199 -3.92 -10.05 18.85
CA SER A 199 -3.62 -9.60 20.21
C SER A 199 -3.27 -10.80 21.10
N TYR A 200 -2.71 -10.56 22.29
CA TYR A 200 -2.46 -11.66 23.24
C TYR A 200 -3.74 -12.40 23.65
N THR A 201 -4.86 -11.70 23.72
CA THR A 201 -6.16 -12.33 24.01
C THR A 201 -6.66 -13.14 22.82
N ASP A 202 -6.54 -12.59 21.60
CA ASP A 202 -7.07 -13.26 20.41
C ASP A 202 -6.28 -14.50 20.02
N ILE A 203 -4.93 -14.47 20.21
CA ILE A 203 -4.09 -15.63 19.88
C ILE A 203 -4.44 -16.86 20.69
N GLN A 204 -4.90 -16.69 21.95
CA GLN A 204 -5.34 -17.79 22.81
C GLN A 204 -6.54 -18.55 22.22
N SER A 205 -7.30 -17.89 21.35
CA SER A 205 -8.42 -18.51 20.64
C SER A 205 -8.00 -19.20 19.33
N ASN A 206 -6.73 -19.09 18.92
CA ASN A 206 -6.15 -19.79 17.77
C ASN A 206 -5.11 -20.82 18.25
N PRO A 207 -5.46 -22.11 18.40
CA PRO A 207 -4.59 -23.10 19.04
C PRO A 207 -3.21 -23.24 18.38
N ALA A 208 -3.13 -23.14 17.06
CA ALA A 208 -1.86 -23.29 16.34
C ALA A 208 -0.94 -22.10 16.58
N ALA A 209 -1.44 -20.87 16.42
CA ALA A 209 -0.67 -19.66 16.65
C ALA A 209 -0.26 -19.51 18.14
N TYR A 210 -1.16 -19.90 19.06
CA TYR A 210 -0.86 -19.85 20.49
C TYR A 210 0.22 -20.87 20.87
N ALA A 211 0.19 -22.09 20.32
CA ALA A 211 1.22 -23.10 20.54
C ALA A 211 2.60 -22.63 20.02
N ASP A 212 2.65 -21.93 18.90
CA ASP A 212 3.88 -21.32 18.40
C ASP A 212 4.45 -20.27 19.39
N PHE A 213 3.60 -19.40 19.93
CA PHE A 213 4.02 -18.45 20.96
C PHE A 213 4.50 -19.17 22.24
N GLN A 214 3.74 -20.15 22.74
CA GLN A 214 4.14 -20.89 23.94
C GLN A 214 5.47 -21.61 23.74
N SER A 215 5.71 -22.21 22.59
CA SER A 215 6.97 -22.86 22.25
C SER A 215 8.13 -21.83 22.22
N TRP A 216 7.91 -20.67 21.64
CA TRP A 216 8.87 -19.58 21.63
C TRP A 216 9.17 -19.09 23.06
N ALA A 217 8.14 -18.86 23.86
CA ALA A 217 8.30 -18.41 25.25
C ALA A 217 9.11 -19.39 26.09
N ALA A 218 8.78 -20.67 26.01
CA ALA A 218 9.53 -21.74 26.70
C ALA A 218 11.00 -21.80 26.25
N GLY A 219 11.25 -21.72 24.94
CA GLY A 219 12.60 -21.74 24.36
C GLY A 219 13.45 -20.52 24.73
N ASN A 220 12.83 -19.39 25.05
CA ASN A 220 13.51 -18.15 25.42
C ASN A 220 13.44 -17.84 26.93
N GLY A 221 12.93 -18.77 27.76
CA GLY A 221 12.80 -18.55 29.20
C GLY A 221 11.82 -17.45 29.59
N GLN A 222 10.87 -17.17 28.72
CA GLN A 222 9.84 -16.15 28.91
C GLN A 222 8.59 -16.74 29.55
N GLN A 223 7.79 -15.90 30.18
CA GLN A 223 6.49 -16.29 30.75
C GLN A 223 5.40 -16.18 29.68
N ASP A 224 4.37 -16.97 29.83
CA ASP A 224 3.16 -16.85 29.01
C ASP A 224 2.30 -15.67 29.50
N ASN A 225 2.56 -14.49 28.95
CA ASN A 225 1.87 -13.24 29.26
C ASN A 225 1.96 -12.24 28.09
N ASP A 226 1.20 -11.15 28.19
CA ASP A 226 1.11 -10.12 27.16
C ASP A 226 2.46 -9.43 26.87
N ALA A 227 3.29 -9.20 27.90
CA ALA A 227 4.60 -8.57 27.72
C ALA A 227 5.55 -9.44 26.90
N SER A 228 5.61 -10.75 27.17
CA SER A 228 6.41 -11.71 26.38
C SER A 228 5.83 -11.90 24.98
N TYR A 229 4.51 -11.86 24.87
CA TYR A 229 3.85 -11.91 23.57
C TYR A 229 4.19 -10.71 22.67
N ALA A 230 4.31 -9.52 23.25
CA ALA A 230 4.74 -8.35 22.49
C ALA A 230 6.15 -8.53 21.89
N VAL A 231 7.08 -9.14 22.64
CA VAL A 231 8.42 -9.47 22.12
C VAL A 231 8.36 -10.51 21.02
N PHE A 232 7.57 -11.57 21.21
CA PHE A 232 7.34 -12.58 20.18
C PHE A 232 6.75 -11.97 18.90
N ARG A 233 5.77 -11.08 19.03
CA ARG A 233 5.10 -10.43 17.89
C ARG A 233 6.04 -9.47 17.15
N GLU A 234 6.94 -8.77 17.87
CA GLU A 234 8.00 -7.96 17.25
C GLU A 234 8.90 -8.84 16.34
N GLU A 235 9.37 -9.99 16.86
CA GLU A 235 10.18 -10.92 16.09
C GLU A 235 9.41 -11.53 14.92
N LEU A 236 8.16 -11.94 15.14
CA LEU A 236 7.30 -12.51 14.11
C LEU A 236 7.11 -11.57 12.90
N ILE A 237 6.84 -10.29 13.18
CA ILE A 237 6.65 -9.27 12.12
C ILE A 237 7.96 -9.05 11.38
N ARG A 238 9.08 -8.90 12.08
CA ARG A 238 10.40 -8.79 11.46
C ARG A 238 10.68 -9.98 10.53
N ASP A 239 10.51 -11.20 11.03
CA ASP A 239 10.84 -12.43 10.31
C ASP A 239 9.91 -12.66 9.11
N TYR A 240 8.64 -12.25 9.23
CA TYR A 240 7.71 -12.24 8.10
C TYR A 240 8.19 -11.28 6.99
N ILE A 241 8.50 -10.04 7.35
CA ILE A 241 8.94 -9.03 6.40
C ILE A 241 10.24 -9.47 5.73
N ASP A 242 11.22 -9.93 6.51
CA ASP A 242 12.50 -10.39 6.02
C ASP A 242 12.37 -11.59 5.08
N GLY A 243 11.50 -12.53 5.45
CA GLY A 243 11.24 -13.69 4.61
C GLY A 243 10.53 -13.38 3.30
N MET A 244 9.67 -12.35 3.26
CA MET A 244 9.06 -11.86 2.02
C MET A 244 10.04 -11.03 1.19
N TYR A 245 10.84 -10.19 1.84
CA TYR A 245 11.94 -9.46 1.21
C TYR A 245 12.88 -10.41 0.46
N ASP A 246 13.31 -11.50 1.11
CA ASP A 246 14.20 -12.46 0.50
C ASP A 246 13.58 -13.13 -0.74
N VAL A 247 12.31 -13.49 -0.69
CA VAL A 247 11.58 -14.02 -1.87
C VAL A 247 11.55 -13.02 -3.02
N ILE A 248 11.32 -11.73 -2.73
CA ILE A 248 11.29 -10.67 -3.74
C ILE A 248 12.68 -10.51 -4.39
N ARG A 249 13.75 -10.53 -3.59
CA ARG A 249 15.13 -10.44 -4.09
C ARG A 249 15.56 -11.69 -4.85
N GLU A 250 15.21 -12.88 -4.39
CA GLU A 250 15.44 -14.15 -5.09
C GLU A 250 14.75 -14.21 -6.45
N ALA A 251 13.57 -13.58 -6.58
CA ALA A 251 12.86 -13.44 -7.85
C ALA A 251 13.50 -12.42 -8.82
N GLY A 252 14.56 -11.71 -8.39
CA GLY A 252 15.32 -10.75 -9.21
C GLY A 252 14.86 -9.29 -9.10
N ALA A 253 13.83 -9.00 -8.31
CA ALA A 253 13.35 -7.63 -8.13
C ALA A 253 14.32 -6.82 -7.27
N GLN A 254 14.61 -5.57 -7.68
CA GLN A 254 15.52 -4.66 -6.99
C GLN A 254 14.82 -3.44 -6.38
N GLN A 255 13.60 -3.18 -6.79
CA GLN A 255 12.79 -2.06 -6.30
C GLN A 255 12.53 -2.20 -4.79
N PRO A 256 12.38 -1.08 -4.05
CA PRO A 256 12.21 -1.10 -2.60
C PRO A 256 10.97 -1.86 -2.14
N VAL A 257 11.13 -2.54 -1.00
CA VAL A 257 10.07 -3.25 -0.30
C VAL A 257 9.51 -2.36 0.81
N VAL A 258 8.17 -2.29 0.89
CA VAL A 258 7.43 -1.45 1.81
C VAL A 258 6.63 -2.32 2.78
N TRP A 259 6.70 -2.00 4.06
CA TRP A 259 5.76 -2.49 5.06
C TRP A 259 4.71 -1.43 5.35
N SER A 260 3.44 -1.74 5.18
CA SER A 260 2.32 -0.89 5.54
C SER A 260 1.87 -1.18 6.96
N HIS A 261 1.87 -0.16 7.81
CA HIS A 261 1.25 -0.27 9.12
C HIS A 261 -0.25 -0.20 8.96
N ASN A 262 -0.96 -1.12 9.61
CA ASN A 262 -2.41 -1.00 9.73
C ASN A 262 -2.70 0.20 10.63
N TRP A 263 -3.32 1.23 10.03
CA TRP A 263 -3.45 2.54 10.63
C TRP A 263 -2.10 3.24 10.91
N HIS A 264 -2.18 4.48 11.26
CA HIS A 264 -1.03 5.39 11.33
C HIS A 264 -0.45 5.54 12.73
N ARG A 265 -0.99 4.85 13.77
CA ARG A 265 -0.73 5.23 15.14
C ARG A 265 -0.22 4.11 16.02
N TYR A 266 0.81 4.42 16.78
CA TYR A 266 1.28 3.61 17.90
C TYR A 266 0.19 3.37 18.96
N ARG A 267 -0.71 4.33 19.18
CA ARG A 267 -1.74 4.28 20.21
C ARG A 267 -2.78 3.17 20.04
N ASN A 268 -2.74 2.47 18.92
CA ASN A 268 -3.53 1.24 18.76
C ASN A 268 -3.01 0.07 19.60
N GLY A 269 -2.03 0.32 20.51
CA GLY A 269 -1.54 -0.67 21.45
C GLY A 269 -0.57 -1.69 20.89
N ASN A 270 0.01 -1.43 19.70
CA ASN A 270 0.88 -2.37 18.99
C ASN A 270 2.26 -1.77 18.65
N PRO A 271 3.00 -1.14 19.59
CA PRO A 271 4.31 -0.55 19.30
C PRO A 271 5.35 -1.58 18.87
N ASP A 272 5.18 -2.83 19.25
CA ASP A 272 6.01 -3.97 18.87
C ASP A 272 5.95 -4.26 17.37
N ILE A 273 4.78 -4.12 16.72
CA ILE A 273 4.64 -4.25 15.26
C ILE A 273 5.50 -3.18 14.56
N PHE A 274 5.50 -1.95 15.06
CA PHE A 274 6.33 -0.86 14.54
C PHE A 274 7.82 -1.15 14.73
N LYS A 275 8.22 -1.71 15.89
CA LYS A 275 9.61 -2.10 16.17
C LYS A 275 10.05 -3.24 15.27
N GLY A 276 9.22 -4.25 15.08
CA GLY A 276 9.50 -5.37 14.16
C GLY A 276 9.73 -4.88 12.72
N ALA A 277 8.88 -3.98 12.23
CA ALA A 277 9.05 -3.37 10.92
C ALA A 277 10.31 -2.52 10.82
N LEU A 278 10.65 -1.76 11.87
CA LEU A 278 11.86 -0.96 11.92
C LEU A 278 13.12 -1.84 11.85
N ALA A 279 13.14 -2.95 12.58
CA ALA A 279 14.25 -3.89 12.63
C ALA A 279 14.38 -4.77 11.38
N SER A 280 13.38 -4.76 10.49
CA SER A 280 13.34 -5.61 9.28
C SER A 280 14.17 -5.06 8.12
N LYS A 281 14.31 -5.88 7.07
CA LYS A 281 14.94 -5.55 5.78
C LYS A 281 14.10 -4.60 4.91
N ALA A 282 12.81 -4.33 5.23
CA ALA A 282 12.00 -3.38 4.45
C ALA A 282 12.70 -2.02 4.35
N GLU A 283 12.76 -1.47 3.15
CA GLU A 283 13.46 -0.19 2.90
C GLU A 283 12.56 1.01 3.12
N ALA A 284 11.25 0.79 3.13
CA ALA A 284 10.25 1.83 3.38
C ALA A 284 9.15 1.35 4.33
N VAL A 285 8.52 2.32 4.98
CA VAL A 285 7.35 2.11 5.83
C VAL A 285 6.21 3.02 5.37
N ALA A 286 5.00 2.52 5.49
CA ALA A 286 3.79 3.23 5.07
C ALA A 286 2.75 3.31 6.18
N CYS A 287 1.87 4.30 6.08
CA CYS A 287 0.65 4.41 6.88
C CYS A 287 -0.48 5.02 6.04
N CYS A 288 -1.70 5.05 6.56
CA CYS A 288 -2.78 5.85 5.99
C CYS A 288 -2.90 7.24 6.65
N ASN A 289 -3.61 8.16 6.01
CA ASN A 289 -3.92 9.46 6.57
C ASN A 289 -5.37 9.86 6.27
N TYR A 290 -6.23 9.65 7.25
CA TYR A 290 -7.65 9.94 7.19
C TYR A 290 -8.04 10.95 8.28
N PRO A 291 -7.82 12.27 8.06
CA PRO A 291 -8.21 13.29 9.02
C PRO A 291 -9.70 13.22 9.30
N GLY A 292 -10.05 13.24 10.58
CA GLY A 292 -11.44 13.17 11.02
C GLY A 292 -12.02 11.79 11.24
N GLN A 293 -11.36 10.72 10.80
CA GLN A 293 -11.86 9.37 11.07
C GLN A 293 -11.94 9.05 12.56
N ASP A 294 -11.09 9.67 13.39
CA ASP A 294 -11.16 9.59 14.86
C ASP A 294 -12.31 10.38 15.48
N LEU A 295 -12.87 11.30 14.72
CA LEU A 295 -13.97 12.16 15.18
C LEU A 295 -15.32 11.51 14.95
N VAL A 296 -15.37 10.39 14.23
CA VAL A 296 -16.59 9.65 13.94
C VAL A 296 -16.84 8.58 14.98
N PRO A 297 -18.10 8.39 15.41
CA PRO A 297 -18.50 7.28 16.25
C PRO A 297 -18.23 5.94 15.55
N GLN A 298 -18.10 4.86 16.34
CA GLN A 298 -17.90 3.50 15.79
C GLN A 298 -19.04 3.00 14.90
N ASP A 299 -20.22 3.61 15.00
CA ASP A 299 -21.42 3.28 14.22
C ASP A 299 -21.59 4.16 12.96
N TYR A 300 -20.56 4.94 12.58
CA TYR A 300 -20.69 5.94 11.53
C TYR A 300 -21.08 5.35 10.15
N TRP A 301 -20.75 4.10 9.87
CA TRP A 301 -21.15 3.42 8.64
C TRP A 301 -22.67 3.25 8.52
N SER A 302 -23.34 3.07 9.64
CA SER A 302 -24.81 2.98 9.72
C SER A 302 -25.48 4.32 10.01
N ASN A 303 -24.72 5.28 10.53
CA ASN A 303 -25.23 6.61 10.91
C ASN A 303 -24.15 7.68 10.61
N PRO A 304 -23.88 8.00 9.33
CA PRO A 304 -22.83 8.93 8.93
C PRO A 304 -23.09 10.33 9.49
N LYS A 305 -22.10 10.87 10.20
CA LYS A 305 -22.12 12.24 10.72
C LYS A 305 -21.63 13.18 9.64
N ASP A 306 -22.34 14.30 9.46
CA ASP A 306 -21.87 15.39 8.61
C ASP A 306 -20.64 16.08 9.23
N LEU A 307 -19.49 15.90 8.63
CA LEU A 307 -18.22 16.52 9.01
C LEU A 307 -17.78 17.62 8.02
N THR A 308 -18.63 17.98 7.05
CA THR A 308 -18.27 18.91 5.97
C THR A 308 -17.92 20.31 6.46
N SER A 309 -18.44 20.72 7.63
CA SER A 309 -18.21 22.04 8.23
C SER A 309 -17.09 22.07 9.29
N GLN A 310 -16.45 20.94 9.59
CA GLN A 310 -15.40 20.88 10.61
C GLN A 310 -14.06 21.39 10.08
N ASP A 311 -13.38 22.19 10.90
CA ASP A 311 -12.00 22.60 10.65
C ASP A 311 -11.02 21.51 11.18
N TYR A 312 -10.28 20.89 10.27
CA TYR A 312 -9.31 19.87 10.61
C TYR A 312 -7.89 20.39 10.85
N SER A 313 -7.66 21.69 10.81
CA SER A 313 -6.33 22.25 11.05
C SER A 313 -5.81 21.90 12.45
N GLY A 314 -6.69 21.93 13.46
CA GLY A 314 -6.37 21.47 14.81
C GLY A 314 -5.97 20.00 14.89
N TRP A 315 -6.60 19.14 14.07
CA TRP A 315 -6.27 17.71 13.98
C TRP A 315 -4.84 17.51 13.46
N PHE A 316 -4.44 18.19 12.38
CA PHE A 316 -3.08 18.10 11.86
C PHE A 316 -2.03 18.56 12.87
N ASN A 317 -2.26 19.67 13.56
CA ASN A 317 -1.36 20.17 14.59
C ASN A 317 -1.24 19.19 15.77
N GLN A 318 -2.35 18.61 16.21
CA GLN A 318 -2.37 17.66 17.32
C GLN A 318 -1.55 16.42 17.05
N TYR A 319 -1.59 15.89 15.81
CA TYR A 319 -1.00 14.59 15.49
C TYR A 319 0.37 14.68 14.84
N PHE A 320 0.88 15.87 14.53
CA PHE A 320 2.16 16.02 13.85
C PHE A 320 3.34 15.59 14.73
N ASP A 321 3.43 16.14 15.94
CA ASP A 321 4.53 15.86 16.86
C ASP A 321 4.26 14.69 17.81
N ASP A 322 3.02 14.21 17.87
CA ASP A 322 2.65 13.10 18.72
C ASP A 322 3.18 11.79 18.12
N VAL A 323 4.05 11.10 18.84
CA VAL A 323 4.57 9.78 18.44
C VAL A 323 3.45 8.74 18.26
N ASN A 324 2.35 8.90 18.99
CA ASN A 324 1.14 8.08 18.79
C ASN A 324 0.25 8.60 17.66
N GLY A 325 0.59 9.70 17.04
CA GLY A 325 0.04 10.20 15.80
C GLY A 325 0.94 9.83 14.62
N TYR A 326 1.52 10.83 13.97
CA TYR A 326 2.46 10.67 12.84
C TYR A 326 3.91 11.03 13.20
N GLY A 327 4.15 11.58 14.38
CA GLY A 327 5.47 12.00 14.84
C GLY A 327 6.52 10.87 14.84
N TRP A 328 6.10 9.61 14.93
CA TRP A 328 7.00 8.47 14.82
C TRP A 328 7.79 8.46 13.48
N MET A 329 7.24 9.01 12.39
CA MET A 329 7.94 9.09 11.10
C MET A 329 9.19 9.98 11.16
N THR A 330 9.26 10.91 12.10
CA THR A 330 10.38 11.84 12.25
C THR A 330 11.39 11.38 13.30
N LEU A 331 11.14 10.28 14.00
CA LEU A 331 12.07 9.74 14.97
C LEU A 331 13.40 9.33 14.31
N PRO A 332 14.54 9.56 14.96
CA PRO A 332 15.86 9.27 14.41
C PRO A 332 16.06 7.84 13.96
N GLU A 333 15.47 6.86 14.66
CA GLU A 333 15.53 5.45 14.31
C GLU A 333 14.90 5.14 12.94
N TYR A 334 13.93 5.94 12.50
CA TYR A 334 13.32 5.82 11.18
C TYR A 334 14.07 6.58 10.06
N ALA A 335 15.18 7.25 10.37
CA ALA A 335 15.91 8.04 9.37
C ALA A 335 16.41 7.20 8.18
N GLY A 336 16.67 5.91 8.39
CA GLY A 336 17.09 4.98 7.34
C GLY A 336 15.95 4.40 6.50
N LYS A 337 14.69 4.58 6.88
CA LYS A 337 13.50 4.08 6.16
C LYS A 337 12.85 5.21 5.36
N ALA A 338 12.57 4.97 4.09
CA ALA A 338 11.72 5.89 3.32
C ALA A 338 10.28 5.87 3.88
N LYS A 339 9.57 6.99 3.73
CA LYS A 339 8.21 7.15 4.24
C LYS A 339 7.25 7.26 3.09
N THR A 340 6.15 6.51 3.18
CA THR A 340 5.07 6.56 2.21
C THR A 340 3.71 6.63 2.90
N VAL A 341 2.70 7.11 2.19
CA VAL A 341 1.31 7.09 2.63
C VAL A 341 0.52 6.29 1.60
N TYR A 342 0.09 5.10 2.02
CA TYR A 342 -0.57 4.18 1.11
C TYR A 342 -1.99 4.61 0.74
N GLU A 343 -2.68 5.31 1.66
CA GLU A 343 -4.02 5.83 1.46
C GLU A 343 -4.19 7.14 2.21
N PHE A 344 -4.80 8.12 1.57
CA PHE A 344 -5.23 9.35 2.23
C PHE A 344 -6.46 9.93 1.56
N GLU A 345 -7.31 10.56 2.35
CA GLU A 345 -8.45 11.34 1.87
C GLU A 345 -8.95 12.31 2.96
N THR A 346 -9.95 13.06 2.62
CA THR A 346 -10.53 14.10 3.52
C THR A 346 -11.77 13.63 4.26
N PHE A 347 -11.93 12.39 4.48
CA PHE A 347 -13.00 11.64 5.14
C PHE A 347 -14.22 12.47 5.60
N PHE A 348 -15.33 12.38 4.87
CA PHE A 348 -16.56 13.18 5.05
C PHE A 348 -16.42 14.70 5.00
N ASN A 349 -15.26 15.25 4.66
CA ASN A 349 -15.06 16.68 4.51
C ASN A 349 -14.64 16.99 3.07
N GLN A 350 -15.48 17.74 2.36
CA GLN A 350 -15.27 18.09 0.95
C GLN A 350 -14.50 19.42 0.78
N SER A 351 -13.87 19.92 1.82
CA SER A 351 -13.16 21.19 1.78
C SER A 351 -11.85 21.06 0.98
N ALA A 352 -11.76 21.77 -0.11
CA ALA A 352 -10.62 21.75 -1.02
C ALA A 352 -9.27 22.11 -0.36
N TYR A 353 -9.28 22.85 0.74
CA TYR A 353 -8.07 23.23 1.48
C TYR A 353 -7.33 22.05 2.10
N LEU A 354 -8.01 20.93 2.34
CA LEU A 354 -7.42 19.77 3.02
C LEU A 354 -6.33 19.09 2.19
N TYR A 355 -6.48 19.00 0.89
CA TYR A 355 -5.45 18.38 0.04
C TYR A 355 -4.11 19.15 0.03
N PRO A 356 -4.08 20.49 -0.12
CA PRO A 356 -2.84 21.24 0.06
C PRO A 356 -2.23 21.09 1.46
N ILE A 357 -3.06 21.05 2.51
CA ILE A 357 -2.57 20.82 3.88
C ILE A 357 -1.97 19.44 4.01
N GLN A 358 -2.63 18.39 3.52
CA GLN A 358 -2.08 17.03 3.53
C GLN A 358 -0.75 16.96 2.78
N ALA A 359 -0.63 17.60 1.62
CA ALA A 359 0.61 17.63 0.86
C ALA A 359 1.76 18.30 1.65
N GLN A 360 1.49 19.42 2.33
CA GLN A 360 2.47 20.08 3.19
C GLN A 360 2.83 19.23 4.40
N TYR A 361 1.82 18.59 5.00
CA TYR A 361 1.97 17.69 6.14
C TYR A 361 2.88 16.50 5.78
N PHE A 362 2.62 15.84 4.66
CA PHE A 362 3.43 14.73 4.17
C PHE A 362 4.86 15.16 3.88
N ARG A 363 5.06 16.32 3.24
CA ARG A 363 6.39 16.85 3.01
C ARG A 363 7.15 17.10 4.32
N ALA A 364 6.51 17.64 5.34
CA ALA A 364 7.11 17.89 6.65
C ALA A 364 7.49 16.59 7.38
N LEU A 365 6.72 15.51 7.18
CA LEU A 365 7.02 14.17 7.70
C LEU A 365 8.09 13.42 6.87
N GLY A 366 8.53 13.97 5.74
CA GLY A 366 9.48 13.32 4.84
C GLY A 366 8.87 12.24 3.95
N VAL A 367 7.55 12.24 3.75
CA VAL A 367 6.85 11.33 2.86
C VAL A 367 7.18 11.66 1.41
N GLN A 368 7.55 10.65 0.62
CA GLN A 368 7.93 10.81 -0.79
C GLN A 368 7.00 10.05 -1.76
N CYS A 369 6.11 9.20 -1.27
CA CYS A 369 5.08 8.57 -2.08
C CYS A 369 3.75 8.62 -1.33
N ALA A 370 2.71 9.17 -1.96
CA ALA A 370 1.38 9.23 -1.36
C ALA A 370 0.30 8.95 -2.41
N SER A 371 -0.64 8.07 -2.07
CA SER A 371 -1.72 7.64 -2.98
C SER A 371 -3.09 7.94 -2.36
N MET A 372 -3.85 8.81 -3.02
CA MET A 372 -5.18 9.18 -2.57
C MET A 372 -6.14 8.00 -2.67
N TRP A 373 -6.97 7.82 -1.67
CA TRP A 373 -8.06 6.84 -1.67
C TRP A 373 -9.38 7.51 -2.06
N THR A 374 -10.00 7.20 -3.19
CA THR A 374 -9.52 6.32 -4.24
C THR A 374 -10.01 6.89 -5.57
N TYR A 375 -9.31 6.60 -6.67
CA TYR A 375 -9.81 6.90 -8.00
C TYR A 375 -10.95 5.94 -8.33
N THR A 376 -12.10 6.48 -8.66
CA THR A 376 -13.25 5.71 -9.15
C THR A 376 -13.61 6.18 -10.55
N MET A 377 -13.87 5.21 -11.42
CA MET A 377 -14.29 5.42 -12.80
C MET A 377 -15.39 6.47 -12.88
N GLN A 378 -15.18 7.47 -13.74
CA GLN A 378 -16.04 8.62 -13.89
C GLN A 378 -17.52 8.26 -14.07
N GLU A 379 -17.81 7.27 -14.90
CA GLU A 379 -19.16 6.79 -15.22
C GLU A 379 -19.86 6.21 -13.99
N TYR A 380 -19.11 5.62 -13.09
CA TYR A 380 -19.61 4.91 -11.91
C TYR A 380 -19.50 5.70 -10.61
N ALA A 381 -18.74 6.80 -10.63
CA ALA A 381 -18.54 7.64 -9.45
C ALA A 381 -19.84 8.07 -8.75
N PRO A 382 -20.94 8.44 -9.46
CA PRO A 382 -22.20 8.82 -8.83
C PRO A 382 -22.86 7.71 -8.02
N TYR A 383 -22.48 6.46 -8.26
CA TYR A 383 -23.09 5.29 -7.62
C TYR A 383 -22.23 4.74 -6.46
N HIS A 384 -21.09 5.36 -6.21
CA HIS A 384 -20.09 4.92 -5.25
C HIS A 384 -19.85 5.93 -4.13
N CYS A 385 -20.84 6.74 -3.83
CA CYS A 385 -20.84 7.68 -2.71
C CYS A 385 -21.01 6.91 -1.40
N GLY A 386 -19.96 6.19 -1.00
CA GLY A 386 -19.83 5.69 0.35
C GLY A 386 -19.19 6.76 1.24
N SER A 387 -18.53 6.32 2.28
CA SER A 387 -17.78 7.17 3.22
C SER A 387 -16.50 7.77 2.61
N HIS A 388 -16.04 7.25 1.47
CA HIS A 388 -14.82 7.63 0.79
C HIS A 388 -15.11 8.47 -0.44
N PHE A 389 -14.38 9.57 -0.60
CA PHE A 389 -14.56 10.49 -1.72
C PHE A 389 -13.98 9.90 -3.00
N LEU A 390 -14.71 10.12 -4.05
CA LEU A 390 -14.38 9.65 -5.37
C LEU A 390 -13.70 10.77 -6.14
N LEU A 391 -12.47 10.52 -6.57
CA LEU A 391 -11.83 11.34 -7.55
C LEU A 391 -12.34 10.95 -8.93
N SER A 392 -13.10 11.84 -9.55
CA SER A 392 -13.36 11.78 -10.98
C SER A 392 -12.89 13.08 -11.63
N LEU A 393 -12.57 13.00 -12.91
CA LEU A 393 -12.12 14.16 -13.69
C LEU A 393 -13.12 15.31 -13.64
N ILE A 394 -14.41 15.01 -13.58
CA ILE A 394 -15.51 16.02 -13.46
C ILE A 394 -15.41 16.80 -12.16
N HIS A 395 -15.07 16.13 -11.05
CA HIS A 395 -14.98 16.80 -9.76
C HIS A 395 -13.72 17.66 -9.63
N ILE A 396 -12.67 17.36 -10.38
CA ILE A 396 -11.40 18.08 -10.34
C ILE A 396 -11.35 19.20 -11.36
N SER A 397 -11.85 18.97 -12.58
CA SER A 397 -11.72 19.91 -13.69
C SER A 397 -12.88 20.87 -13.89
N GLU A 398 -14.06 20.57 -13.37
CA GLU A 398 -15.26 21.39 -13.57
C GLU A 398 -16.08 21.63 -12.28
N PRO A 399 -15.51 22.24 -11.22
CA PRO A 399 -16.29 22.57 -10.03
C PRO A 399 -17.36 23.64 -10.25
N THR A 400 -17.42 24.25 -11.44
CA THR A 400 -18.22 25.46 -11.69
C THR A 400 -19.43 25.29 -12.60
N ARG A 401 -19.68 24.10 -13.18
CA ARG A 401 -20.80 23.92 -14.14
C ARG A 401 -22.09 23.38 -13.56
N ARG A 402 -22.23 23.29 -12.23
CA ARG A 402 -23.54 23.05 -11.61
C ARG A 402 -24.03 24.31 -10.90
N ARG A 403 -24.68 25.18 -11.64
CA ARG A 403 -25.73 26.09 -11.17
C ARG A 403 -27.04 25.71 -11.81
#